data_681bc346aebb0f47a59b8624a4296c6b
#
_entry.id   681bc346aebb0f47a59b8624a4296c6b
#
_cell.length_a   1.000
_cell.length_b   1.000
_cell.length_c   1.000
_cell.angle_alpha   90.00
_cell.angle_beta   90.00
_cell.angle_gamma   90.00
#
_symmetry.space_group_name_H-M   'P 1'
#
loop_
_entity.id
_entity.type
_entity.pdbx_description
1 polymer ?
#
loop_
_entity_poly.entity_id
_entity_poly.type
_entity_poly.pdbx_seq_one_letter_code
_entity_poly.pdbx_strand_id
1 'polypeptide(L)'
;MTHALNAGALSKIERLLIVRLSAMGDVIHTLPAAYALREAFPHAMIGWLIEERWAELLCAPQSPRRGPRSPQRPLVDWVHTVNLTGWRKSLFTFPTAQEIATVWNDVRDARYQVAIDLQGAIRSGILARWSKAPIVYGAAEPRESPASLWHTRHIITSGVHIIDQNLSLAEAVAQKKLQAPRVEFPVDPQVESRTSQYLSKLGFNGFVILNPGAGWGAKRWPAERYGEVARRLAETGVRSLINYGPGEESLANDAVAASESAAVATRGSLTELIALTRRAKLFIGGDTGPMHVAAALGVPVVGIFGPTDPARNGPYGTRSIVLRSPSSATTHSRRPQPDEGMLEIGTDAVIAGALDLLRVGRTLPSASSGQALSANPGNTSR
;
A
#
# COMPACT_ATOMS: atom_id res chain seq x y z
N MET A 1 -14.70 -36.53 -11.26
CA MET A 1 -15.76 -36.43 -10.22
C MET A 1 -15.57 -35.08 -9.52
N THR A 2 -16.28 -34.08 -9.97
CA THR A 2 -16.31 -32.71 -9.45
C THR A 2 -17.20 -32.71 -8.21
N HIS A 3 -16.61 -32.72 -7.01
CA HIS A 3 -17.37 -32.42 -5.80
C HIS A 3 -17.79 -30.95 -5.85
N ALA A 4 -19.05 -30.73 -6.27
CA ALA A 4 -19.77 -29.50 -6.01
C ALA A 4 -19.95 -29.40 -4.47
N LEU A 5 -19.07 -28.68 -3.81
CA LEU A 5 -19.31 -28.27 -2.43
C LEU A 5 -20.50 -27.30 -2.46
N ASN A 6 -21.57 -27.70 -1.77
CA ASN A 6 -22.84 -27.00 -1.66
C ASN A 6 -22.63 -25.48 -1.39
N ALA A 7 -23.37 -24.66 -2.14
CA ALA A 7 -23.44 -23.20 -1.95
C ALA A 7 -23.74 -22.78 -0.49
N GLY A 8 -24.35 -23.65 0.31
CA GLY A 8 -24.59 -23.44 1.74
C GLY A 8 -23.37 -23.55 2.66
N ALA A 9 -22.26 -24.17 2.22
CA ALA A 9 -21.07 -24.36 3.07
C ALA A 9 -20.15 -23.12 3.07
N LEU A 10 -20.25 -22.23 2.09
CA LEU A 10 -19.46 -20.99 1.99
C LEU A 10 -20.10 -19.80 2.72
N SER A 11 -21.35 -19.93 3.16
CA SER A 11 -22.05 -18.88 3.93
C SER A 11 -21.44 -18.62 5.31
N LYS A 12 -20.49 -19.44 5.78
CA LYS A 12 -19.89 -19.34 7.11
C LYS A 12 -18.37 -19.54 7.08
N ILE A 13 -17.66 -18.62 6.39
CA ILE A 13 -16.19 -18.57 6.51
C ILE A 13 -15.86 -17.97 7.87
N GLU A 14 -15.29 -18.80 8.76
CA GLU A 14 -14.88 -18.38 10.11
C GLU A 14 -13.36 -18.12 10.18
N ARG A 15 -12.58 -18.68 9.23
CA ARG A 15 -11.11 -18.57 9.23
C ARG A 15 -10.57 -18.44 7.80
N LEU A 16 -10.02 -17.28 7.48
CA LEU A 16 -9.52 -16.91 6.17
C LEU A 16 -8.03 -16.54 6.24
N LEU A 17 -7.21 -17.10 5.36
CA LEU A 17 -5.81 -16.70 5.19
C LEU A 17 -5.64 -15.87 3.92
N ILE A 18 -5.04 -14.70 4.05
CA ILE A 18 -4.56 -13.89 2.93
C ILE A 18 -3.07 -14.15 2.75
N VAL A 19 -2.65 -14.42 1.51
CA VAL A 19 -1.23 -14.61 1.17
C VAL A 19 -0.80 -13.50 0.21
N ARG A 20 -0.02 -12.56 0.73
CA ARG A 20 0.68 -11.52 -0.02
C ARG A 20 1.97 -11.17 0.69
N LEU A 21 3.08 -11.62 0.14
CA LEU A 21 4.39 -11.57 0.81
C LEU A 21 5.11 -10.24 0.57
N SER A 22 5.10 -9.77 -0.66
CA SER A 22 5.88 -8.61 -1.15
C SER A 22 5.40 -8.17 -2.54
N ALA A 23 5.84 -7.05 -3.13
CA ALA A 23 6.63 -5.99 -2.51
C ALA A 23 5.71 -4.99 -1.76
N MET A 24 6.29 -3.93 -1.15
CA MET A 24 5.53 -2.92 -0.39
C MET A 24 4.30 -2.41 -1.14
N GLY A 25 4.47 -1.89 -2.37
CA GLY A 25 3.36 -1.40 -3.18
C GLY A 25 2.32 -2.47 -3.47
N ASP A 26 2.76 -3.68 -3.76
CA ASP A 26 1.86 -4.82 -4.01
C ASP A 26 1.04 -5.23 -2.77
N VAL A 27 1.64 -5.17 -1.57
CA VAL A 27 0.91 -5.39 -0.30
C VAL A 27 -0.15 -4.31 -0.13
N ILE A 28 0.21 -3.04 -0.38
CA ILE A 28 -0.73 -1.90 -0.29
C ILE A 28 -1.88 -2.06 -1.29
N HIS A 29 -1.61 -2.45 -2.53
CA HIS A 29 -2.63 -2.75 -3.54
C HIS A 29 -3.56 -3.91 -3.17
N THR A 30 -3.16 -4.74 -2.21
CA THR A 30 -3.98 -5.84 -1.71
C THR A 30 -4.91 -5.41 -0.57
N LEU A 31 -4.57 -4.33 0.15
CA LEU A 31 -5.35 -3.87 1.30
C LEU A 31 -6.82 -3.61 0.98
N PRO A 32 -7.22 -2.94 -0.13
CA PRO A 32 -8.64 -2.73 -0.43
C PRO A 32 -9.44 -4.02 -0.53
N ALA A 33 -8.89 -5.04 -1.22
CA ALA A 33 -9.52 -6.36 -1.30
C ALA A 33 -9.61 -7.06 0.07
N ALA A 34 -8.59 -6.91 0.90
CA ALA A 34 -8.57 -7.48 2.25
C ALA A 34 -9.57 -6.78 3.19
N TYR A 35 -9.71 -5.46 3.10
CA TYR A 35 -10.74 -4.72 3.84
C TYR A 35 -12.15 -5.10 3.37
N ALA A 36 -12.35 -5.26 2.05
CA ALA A 36 -13.62 -5.74 1.50
C ALA A 36 -13.98 -7.17 1.99
N LEU A 37 -12.98 -8.05 2.12
CA LEU A 37 -13.16 -9.36 2.76
C LEU A 37 -13.50 -9.24 4.24
N ARG A 38 -12.89 -8.30 4.96
CA ARG A 38 -13.21 -8.04 6.37
C ARG A 38 -14.65 -7.56 6.53
N GLU A 39 -15.14 -6.69 5.65
CA GLU A 39 -16.55 -6.25 5.66
C GLU A 39 -17.51 -7.37 5.27
N ALA A 40 -17.10 -8.23 4.34
CA ALA A 40 -17.91 -9.40 3.94
C ALA A 40 -17.99 -10.47 5.05
N PHE A 41 -16.92 -10.62 5.84
CA PHE A 41 -16.78 -11.60 6.90
C PHE A 41 -16.36 -10.94 8.22
N PRO A 42 -17.23 -10.14 8.87
CA PRO A 42 -16.85 -9.29 10.01
C PRO A 42 -16.40 -10.08 11.25
N HIS A 43 -16.88 -11.31 11.40
CA HIS A 43 -16.59 -12.19 12.53
C HIS A 43 -15.53 -13.25 12.21
N ALA A 44 -15.09 -13.36 10.95
CA ALA A 44 -14.05 -14.32 10.59
C ALA A 44 -12.71 -13.94 11.21
N MET A 45 -11.95 -14.92 11.64
CA MET A 45 -10.53 -14.76 11.96
C MET A 45 -9.77 -14.66 10.64
N ILE A 46 -9.22 -13.49 10.34
CA ILE A 46 -8.41 -13.25 9.15
C ILE A 46 -6.94 -13.23 9.55
N GLY A 47 -6.17 -14.16 8.99
CA GLY A 47 -4.72 -14.15 9.04
C GLY A 47 -4.12 -13.60 7.75
N TRP A 48 -2.91 -13.09 7.84
CA TRP A 48 -2.14 -12.66 6.68
C TRP A 48 -0.71 -13.18 6.75
N LEU A 49 -0.27 -13.82 5.68
CA LEU A 49 1.11 -14.27 5.53
C LEU A 49 1.89 -13.23 4.71
N ILE A 50 2.93 -12.66 5.31
CA ILE A 50 3.70 -11.50 4.79
C ILE A 50 5.19 -11.64 5.07
N GLU A 51 6.07 -11.07 4.22
CA GLU A 51 7.48 -10.90 4.58
C GLU A 51 7.65 -9.95 5.77
N GLU A 52 8.52 -10.32 6.71
CA GLU A 52 8.79 -9.61 7.96
C GLU A 52 8.96 -8.10 7.78
N ARG A 53 9.75 -7.71 6.78
CA ARG A 53 10.05 -6.29 6.48
C ARG A 53 8.84 -5.43 6.09
N TRP A 54 7.68 -6.05 5.79
CA TRP A 54 6.44 -5.35 5.42
C TRP A 54 5.35 -5.51 6.47
N ALA A 55 5.64 -6.19 7.58
CA ALA A 55 4.65 -6.45 8.63
C ALA A 55 4.07 -5.17 9.24
N GLU A 56 4.84 -4.07 9.27
CA GLU A 56 4.39 -2.77 9.77
C GLU A 56 3.21 -2.17 8.96
N LEU A 57 2.96 -2.64 7.73
CA LEU A 57 1.75 -2.28 6.98
C LEU A 57 0.46 -2.84 7.62
N LEU A 58 0.57 -3.88 8.42
CA LEU A 58 -0.56 -4.60 9.02
C LEU A 58 -0.61 -4.51 10.54
N CYS A 59 0.52 -4.30 11.20
CA CYS A 59 0.64 -4.33 12.64
C CYS A 59 1.76 -3.39 13.10
N ALA A 60 1.47 -2.50 14.02
CA ALA A 60 2.49 -1.63 14.63
C ALA A 60 3.58 -2.45 15.34
N PRO A 61 4.85 -2.01 15.34
CA PRO A 61 6.00 -2.81 15.80
C PRO A 61 5.85 -3.37 17.22
N GLN A 62 5.26 -2.59 18.13
CA GLN A 62 5.10 -2.96 19.54
C GLN A 62 3.79 -3.69 19.83
N SER A 63 2.95 -3.91 18.82
CA SER A 63 1.68 -4.60 18.99
C SER A 63 1.83 -6.11 18.83
N PRO A 64 1.09 -6.92 19.60
CA PRO A 64 1.04 -8.37 19.37
C PRO A 64 0.56 -8.69 17.95
N ARG A 65 1.22 -9.64 17.28
CA ARG A 65 0.86 -10.07 15.92
C ARG A 65 -0.39 -10.95 15.86
N ARG A 66 -0.88 -11.39 17.01
CA ARG A 66 -2.09 -12.22 17.18
C ARG A 66 -2.98 -11.66 18.27
N GLY A 67 -4.30 -11.74 18.06
CA GLY A 67 -5.34 -11.36 19.03
C GLY A 67 -6.43 -10.50 18.41
N PRO A 68 -7.32 -9.91 19.20
CA PRO A 68 -8.37 -9.01 18.72
C PRO A 68 -7.79 -7.83 17.92
N ARG A 69 -8.54 -7.33 16.95
CA ARG A 69 -8.17 -6.14 16.19
C ARG A 69 -8.09 -4.92 17.12
N SER A 70 -7.20 -4.01 16.80
CA SER A 70 -6.96 -2.76 17.54
C SER A 70 -6.51 -1.67 16.56
N PRO A 71 -6.43 -0.41 16.96
CA PRO A 71 -5.84 0.63 16.12
C PRO A 71 -4.41 0.32 15.65
N GLN A 72 -3.65 -0.46 16.43
CA GLN A 72 -2.31 -0.90 16.07
C GLN A 72 -2.31 -2.10 15.09
N ARG A 73 -3.44 -2.77 14.91
CA ARG A 73 -3.66 -3.87 13.97
C ARG A 73 -5.13 -3.87 13.51
N PRO A 74 -5.52 -2.95 12.61
CA PRO A 74 -6.93 -2.68 12.33
C PRO A 74 -7.61 -3.75 11.46
N LEU A 75 -6.88 -4.41 10.57
CA LEU A 75 -7.43 -5.27 9.53
C LEU A 75 -7.51 -6.74 9.92
N VAL A 76 -6.40 -7.30 10.38
CA VAL A 76 -6.22 -8.74 10.56
C VAL A 76 -6.15 -9.14 12.04
N ASP A 77 -6.51 -10.41 12.32
CA ASP A 77 -6.43 -10.98 13.66
C ASP A 77 -5.08 -11.67 13.92
N TRP A 78 -4.39 -12.08 12.84
CA TRP A 78 -3.09 -12.73 12.93
C TRP A 78 -2.18 -12.35 11.77
N VAL A 79 -0.97 -11.88 12.09
CA VAL A 79 0.10 -11.62 11.12
C VAL A 79 1.14 -12.72 11.23
N HIS A 80 1.20 -13.58 10.21
CA HIS A 80 2.26 -14.58 10.06
C HIS A 80 3.38 -13.98 9.23
N THR A 81 4.59 -13.94 9.76
CA THR A 81 5.72 -13.37 9.06
C THR A 81 6.69 -14.44 8.57
N VAL A 82 7.26 -14.22 7.39
CA VAL A 82 8.29 -15.05 6.77
C VAL A 82 9.51 -14.21 6.43
N ASN A 83 10.69 -14.77 6.57
CA ASN A 83 11.95 -14.14 6.21
C ASN A 83 12.60 -14.86 5.01
N LEU A 84 11.92 -14.81 3.85
CA LEU A 84 12.38 -15.56 2.65
C LEU A 84 13.79 -15.17 2.21
N THR A 85 14.18 -13.91 2.40
CA THR A 85 15.52 -13.43 2.05
C THR A 85 16.58 -14.02 2.98
N GLY A 86 16.30 -14.06 4.29
CA GLY A 86 17.16 -14.69 5.28
C GLY A 86 17.24 -16.20 5.07
N TRP A 87 16.11 -16.86 4.88
CA TRP A 87 16.07 -18.32 4.65
C TRP A 87 16.89 -18.75 3.43
N ARG A 88 16.84 -18.00 2.33
CA ARG A 88 17.65 -18.28 1.14
C ARG A 88 19.17 -18.19 1.38
N LYS A 89 19.61 -17.33 2.30
CA LYS A 89 21.04 -17.13 2.62
C LYS A 89 21.58 -18.23 3.55
N SER A 90 20.71 -18.83 4.37
CA SER A 90 21.09 -19.75 5.44
C SER A 90 20.20 -21.01 5.50
N LEU A 91 19.73 -21.49 4.35
CA LEU A 91 18.71 -22.55 4.24
C LEU A 91 19.07 -23.85 5.00
N PHE A 92 20.34 -24.17 5.06
CA PHE A 92 20.84 -25.42 5.69
C PHE A 92 21.28 -25.22 7.15
N THR A 93 20.91 -24.13 7.81
CA THR A 93 21.22 -23.92 9.22
C THR A 93 20.08 -24.34 10.12
N PHE A 94 20.40 -24.85 11.31
CA PHE A 94 19.40 -25.26 12.31
C PHE A 94 18.46 -24.13 12.74
N PRO A 95 18.94 -22.87 12.99
CA PRO A 95 18.05 -21.76 13.30
C PRO A 95 17.02 -21.47 12.18
N THR A 96 17.44 -21.52 10.93
CA THR A 96 16.52 -21.32 9.79
C THR A 96 15.47 -22.42 9.71
N ALA A 97 15.88 -23.69 9.88
CA ALA A 97 14.94 -24.80 9.91
C ALA A 97 13.92 -24.68 11.05
N GLN A 98 14.34 -24.22 12.21
CA GLN A 98 13.47 -23.97 13.37
C GLN A 98 12.50 -22.83 13.11
N GLU A 99 12.97 -21.72 12.52
CA GLU A 99 12.11 -20.58 12.12
C GLU A 99 11.04 -21.02 11.12
N ILE A 100 11.44 -21.74 10.06
CA ILE A 100 10.51 -22.29 9.08
C ILE A 100 9.47 -23.21 9.73
N ALA A 101 9.90 -24.11 10.62
CA ALA A 101 9.01 -25.03 11.32
C ALA A 101 8.02 -24.27 12.23
N THR A 102 8.48 -23.22 12.91
CA THR A 102 7.62 -22.37 13.75
C THR A 102 6.53 -21.72 12.92
N VAL A 103 6.89 -21.04 11.82
CA VAL A 103 5.92 -20.39 10.92
C VAL A 103 4.95 -21.41 10.33
N TRP A 104 5.46 -22.58 9.91
CA TRP A 104 4.62 -23.65 9.39
C TRP A 104 3.58 -24.13 10.40
N ASN A 105 4.01 -24.39 11.64
CA ASN A 105 3.11 -24.81 12.71
C ASN A 105 2.06 -23.72 13.01
N ASP A 106 2.48 -22.45 13.14
CA ASP A 106 1.57 -21.33 13.41
C ASP A 106 0.47 -21.20 12.34
N VAL A 107 0.86 -21.32 11.06
CA VAL A 107 -0.09 -21.23 9.94
C VAL A 107 -1.06 -22.43 9.95
N ARG A 108 -0.60 -23.63 10.31
CA ARG A 108 -1.43 -24.85 10.38
C ARG A 108 -2.37 -24.85 11.58
N ASP A 109 -1.88 -24.42 12.73
CA ASP A 109 -2.64 -24.39 13.97
C ASP A 109 -3.78 -23.37 13.92
N ALA A 110 -3.68 -22.38 13.05
CA ALA A 110 -4.76 -21.45 12.78
C ALA A 110 -5.97 -22.10 12.10
N ARG A 111 -5.84 -23.31 11.49
CA ARG A 111 -6.92 -24.11 10.88
C ARG A 111 -7.79 -23.31 9.91
N TYR A 112 -7.17 -22.64 8.95
CA TYR A 112 -7.85 -21.86 7.92
C TYR A 112 -8.78 -22.76 7.06
N GLN A 113 -10.00 -22.28 6.81
CA GLN A 113 -10.96 -22.94 5.92
C GLN A 113 -10.74 -22.55 4.46
N VAL A 114 -10.31 -21.31 4.27
CA VAL A 114 -10.05 -20.70 2.97
C VAL A 114 -8.71 -19.99 3.00
N ALA A 115 -7.92 -20.13 1.95
CA ALA A 115 -6.78 -19.28 1.66
C ALA A 115 -6.99 -18.56 0.33
N ILE A 116 -6.50 -17.34 0.21
CA ILE A 116 -6.50 -16.56 -1.02
C ILE A 116 -5.07 -16.11 -1.32
N ASP A 117 -4.54 -16.59 -2.45
CA ASP A 117 -3.22 -16.16 -2.97
C ASP A 117 -3.39 -14.94 -3.88
N LEU A 118 -3.10 -13.77 -3.32
CA LEU A 118 -3.16 -12.48 -4.02
C LEU A 118 -1.79 -12.10 -4.62
N GLN A 119 -0.79 -12.98 -4.56
CA GLN A 119 0.52 -12.76 -5.16
C GLN A 119 0.71 -13.49 -6.49
N GLY A 120 0.19 -14.71 -6.61
CA GLY A 120 0.29 -15.53 -7.80
C GLY A 120 1.73 -15.93 -8.16
N ALA A 121 2.60 -16.14 -7.18
CA ALA A 121 3.96 -16.65 -7.36
C ALA A 121 4.06 -18.09 -6.83
N ILE A 122 5.00 -18.87 -7.35
CA ILE A 122 5.23 -20.26 -6.89
C ILE A 122 5.37 -20.32 -5.38
N ARG A 123 6.19 -19.43 -4.81
CA ARG A 123 6.42 -19.36 -3.36
C ARG A 123 5.16 -19.04 -2.56
N SER A 124 4.30 -18.16 -3.04
CA SER A 124 3.04 -17.83 -2.33
C SER A 124 2.04 -18.97 -2.42
N GLY A 125 1.95 -19.64 -3.55
CA GLY A 125 1.13 -20.85 -3.71
C GLY A 125 1.55 -21.98 -2.76
N ILE A 126 2.85 -22.27 -2.65
CA ILE A 126 3.39 -23.25 -1.70
C ILE A 126 3.02 -22.85 -0.26
N LEU A 127 3.24 -21.59 0.12
CA LEU A 127 2.95 -21.10 1.47
C LEU A 127 1.45 -21.10 1.77
N ALA A 128 0.60 -20.81 0.78
CA ALA A 128 -0.85 -20.97 0.93
C ALA A 128 -1.25 -22.41 1.28
N ARG A 129 -0.59 -23.40 0.67
CA ARG A 129 -0.81 -24.83 0.97
C ARG A 129 -0.32 -25.26 2.36
N TRP A 130 0.62 -24.53 2.97
CA TRP A 130 1.03 -24.79 4.36
C TRP A 130 -0.13 -24.68 5.34
N SER A 131 -1.09 -23.82 5.07
CA SER A 131 -2.30 -23.65 5.90
C SER A 131 -3.18 -24.90 5.96
N LYS A 132 -3.01 -25.84 5.01
CA LYS A 132 -3.92 -26.96 4.76
C LYS A 132 -5.39 -26.55 4.56
N ALA A 133 -5.63 -25.29 4.20
CA ALA A 133 -6.98 -24.86 3.84
C ALA A 133 -7.51 -25.73 2.69
N PRO A 134 -8.72 -26.31 2.82
CA PRO A 134 -9.29 -27.15 1.78
C PRO A 134 -9.56 -26.39 0.48
N ILE A 135 -9.75 -25.07 0.59
CA ILE A 135 -10.00 -24.19 -0.56
C ILE A 135 -8.89 -23.14 -0.63
N VAL A 136 -8.19 -23.09 -1.78
CA VAL A 136 -7.17 -22.08 -2.07
C VAL A 136 -7.57 -21.37 -3.36
N TYR A 137 -7.96 -20.11 -3.24
CA TYR A 137 -8.26 -19.24 -4.37
C TYR A 137 -6.99 -18.61 -4.92
N GLY A 138 -6.91 -18.50 -6.26
CA GLY A 138 -5.86 -17.75 -6.94
C GLY A 138 -6.33 -17.34 -8.33
N ALA A 139 -5.59 -16.42 -8.96
CA ALA A 139 -5.87 -16.02 -10.34
C ALA A 139 -5.74 -17.21 -11.30
N ALA A 140 -6.59 -17.27 -12.31
CA ALA A 140 -6.48 -18.26 -13.39
C ALA A 140 -5.18 -18.06 -14.19
N GLU A 141 -4.80 -16.80 -14.36
CA GLU A 141 -3.52 -16.40 -14.94
C GLU A 141 -2.65 -15.74 -13.86
N PRO A 142 -1.96 -16.55 -13.03
CA PRO A 142 -1.11 -16.01 -11.98
C PRO A 142 0.16 -15.38 -12.57
N ARG A 143 0.82 -14.52 -11.80
CA ARG A 143 2.09 -13.88 -12.19
C ARG A 143 3.17 -14.87 -12.65
N GLU A 144 3.25 -16.01 -11.98
CA GLU A 144 4.10 -17.15 -12.35
C GLU A 144 3.18 -18.32 -12.64
N SER A 145 3.05 -18.71 -13.91
CA SER A 145 2.07 -19.72 -14.36
C SER A 145 2.05 -21.01 -13.53
N PRO A 146 3.21 -21.57 -13.03
CA PRO A 146 3.18 -22.75 -12.21
C PRO A 146 2.51 -22.56 -10.84
N ALA A 147 2.32 -21.32 -10.36
CA ALA A 147 1.63 -21.05 -9.09
C ALA A 147 0.21 -21.63 -9.07
N SER A 148 -0.43 -21.75 -10.22
CA SER A 148 -1.76 -22.33 -10.36
C SER A 148 -1.87 -23.77 -9.84
N LEU A 149 -0.77 -24.54 -9.83
CA LEU A 149 -0.74 -25.91 -9.30
C LEU A 149 -1.11 -26.01 -7.82
N TRP A 150 -0.95 -24.94 -7.07
CA TRP A 150 -1.28 -24.89 -5.64
C TRP A 150 -2.67 -24.31 -5.36
N HIS A 151 -3.36 -23.79 -6.39
CA HIS A 151 -4.72 -23.28 -6.26
C HIS A 151 -5.75 -24.40 -6.47
N THR A 152 -6.84 -24.39 -5.70
CA THR A 152 -7.99 -25.29 -5.89
C THR A 152 -9.16 -24.60 -6.58
N ARG A 153 -9.12 -23.26 -6.66
CA ARG A 153 -10.08 -22.41 -7.37
C ARG A 153 -9.31 -21.38 -8.19
N HIS A 154 -9.54 -21.40 -9.50
CA HIS A 154 -8.90 -20.50 -10.46
C HIS A 154 -9.92 -19.44 -10.87
N ILE A 155 -9.61 -18.17 -10.60
CA ILE A 155 -10.51 -17.05 -10.83
C ILE A 155 -10.00 -16.21 -11.98
N ILE A 156 -10.84 -15.99 -12.97
CA ILE A 156 -10.58 -15.02 -14.03
C ILE A 156 -10.75 -13.64 -13.40
N THR A 157 -9.64 -12.90 -13.28
CA THR A 157 -9.65 -11.55 -12.70
C THR A 157 -10.15 -10.53 -13.72
N SER A 158 -10.76 -9.45 -13.24
CA SER A 158 -11.29 -8.36 -14.06
C SER A 158 -10.70 -7.02 -13.64
N GLY A 159 -10.77 -6.03 -14.54
CA GLY A 159 -10.21 -4.70 -14.33
C GLY A 159 -8.79 -4.54 -14.85
N VAL A 160 -8.42 -3.29 -15.15
CA VAL A 160 -7.08 -2.93 -15.62
C VAL A 160 -6.15 -2.71 -14.44
N HIS A 161 -6.64 -2.01 -13.41
CA HIS A 161 -5.85 -1.71 -12.22
C HIS A 161 -5.67 -2.97 -11.35
N ILE A 162 -4.49 -3.14 -10.77
CA ILE A 162 -4.18 -4.32 -9.94
C ILE A 162 -5.08 -4.43 -8.69
N ILE A 163 -5.58 -3.31 -8.18
CA ILE A 163 -6.54 -3.30 -7.06
C ILE A 163 -7.86 -3.93 -7.50
N ASP A 164 -8.36 -3.62 -8.70
CA ASP A 164 -9.61 -4.20 -9.23
C ASP A 164 -9.45 -5.70 -9.45
N GLN A 165 -8.28 -6.14 -9.94
CA GLN A 165 -7.96 -7.56 -10.08
C GLN A 165 -7.93 -8.28 -8.73
N ASN A 166 -7.33 -7.68 -7.70
CA ASN A 166 -7.34 -8.23 -6.34
C ASN A 166 -8.76 -8.27 -5.76
N LEU A 167 -9.56 -7.23 -6.04
CA LEU A 167 -10.94 -7.14 -5.58
C LEU A 167 -11.80 -8.24 -6.22
N SER A 168 -11.62 -8.53 -7.52
CA SER A 168 -12.35 -9.60 -8.18
C SER A 168 -12.04 -10.99 -7.62
N LEU A 169 -10.81 -11.22 -7.13
CA LEU A 169 -10.48 -12.44 -6.37
C LEU A 169 -11.22 -12.47 -5.02
N ALA A 170 -11.30 -11.35 -4.31
CA ALA A 170 -12.05 -11.25 -3.06
C ALA A 170 -13.56 -11.45 -3.27
N GLU A 171 -14.13 -10.93 -4.36
CA GLU A 171 -15.52 -11.15 -4.77
C GLU A 171 -15.83 -12.63 -4.96
N ALA A 172 -14.91 -13.38 -5.58
CA ALA A 172 -15.08 -14.83 -5.76
C ALA A 172 -15.11 -15.58 -4.42
N VAL A 173 -14.32 -15.15 -3.43
CA VAL A 173 -14.35 -15.69 -2.06
C VAL A 173 -15.65 -15.32 -1.37
N ALA A 174 -16.09 -14.07 -1.49
CA ALA A 174 -17.31 -13.56 -0.84
C ALA A 174 -18.60 -13.98 -1.57
N GLN A 175 -18.51 -14.48 -2.80
CA GLN A 175 -19.65 -14.82 -3.68
C GLN A 175 -20.62 -13.66 -3.89
N LYS A 176 -20.12 -12.44 -3.85
CA LYS A 176 -20.89 -11.20 -4.09
C LYS A 176 -19.97 -10.10 -4.59
N LYS A 177 -20.57 -9.09 -5.23
CA LYS A 177 -19.84 -7.87 -5.59
C LYS A 177 -19.39 -7.12 -4.35
N LEU A 178 -18.16 -6.62 -4.38
CA LEU A 178 -17.54 -5.86 -3.31
C LEU A 178 -17.11 -4.49 -3.85
N GLN A 179 -17.08 -3.51 -2.96
CA GLN A 179 -16.48 -2.21 -3.24
C GLN A 179 -15.14 -2.12 -2.51
N ALA A 180 -14.21 -1.34 -3.03
CA ALA A 180 -12.95 -1.07 -2.36
C ALA A 180 -13.20 -0.10 -1.18
N PRO A 181 -13.11 -0.55 0.09
CA PRO A 181 -13.30 0.32 1.23
C PRO A 181 -12.10 1.23 1.43
N ARG A 182 -12.26 2.24 2.31
CA ARG A 182 -11.12 3.03 2.77
C ARG A 182 -10.13 2.14 3.53
N VAL A 183 -8.87 2.28 3.20
CA VAL A 183 -7.77 1.56 3.85
C VAL A 183 -7.36 2.29 5.14
N GLU A 184 -7.19 1.53 6.20
CA GLU A 184 -6.61 2.00 7.45
C GLU A 184 -5.25 1.32 7.67
N PHE A 185 -4.24 2.11 8.00
CA PHE A 185 -2.94 1.60 8.42
C PHE A 185 -2.85 1.56 9.94
N PRO A 186 -2.00 0.68 10.50
CA PRO A 186 -1.71 0.67 11.92
C PRO A 186 -1.34 2.05 12.46
N VAL A 187 -1.77 2.34 13.67
CA VAL A 187 -1.46 3.58 14.40
C VAL A 187 -0.64 3.21 15.63
N ASP A 188 0.63 3.64 15.66
CA ASP A 188 1.47 3.56 16.85
C ASP A 188 1.45 4.91 17.57
N PRO A 189 0.86 5.01 18.79
CA PRO A 189 0.72 6.29 19.48
C PRO A 189 2.06 6.98 19.80
N GLN A 190 3.12 6.20 20.03
CA GLN A 190 4.45 6.75 20.32
C GLN A 190 5.07 7.34 19.05
N VAL A 191 4.93 6.65 17.90
CA VAL A 191 5.39 7.15 16.61
C VAL A 191 4.61 8.39 16.21
N GLU A 192 3.29 8.38 16.37
CA GLU A 192 2.45 9.54 16.07
C GLU A 192 2.85 10.78 16.90
N SER A 193 3.13 10.58 18.20
CA SER A 193 3.60 11.64 19.09
C SER A 193 4.97 12.18 18.67
N ARG A 194 5.95 11.29 18.43
CA ARG A 194 7.29 11.69 17.95
C ARG A 194 7.24 12.43 16.63
N THR A 195 6.41 11.95 15.68
CA THR A 195 6.23 12.59 14.38
C THR A 195 5.66 14.00 14.54
N SER A 196 4.67 14.19 15.42
CA SER A 196 4.11 15.52 15.70
C SER A 196 5.13 16.47 16.31
N GLN A 197 5.93 16.00 17.26
CA GLN A 197 7.02 16.79 17.86
C GLN A 197 8.10 17.15 16.85
N TYR A 198 8.47 16.20 15.96
CA TYR A 198 9.44 16.45 14.89
C TYR A 198 8.97 17.54 13.94
N LEU A 199 7.73 17.46 13.44
CA LEU A 199 7.15 18.47 12.56
C LEU A 199 7.02 19.84 13.23
N SER A 200 6.65 19.86 14.51
CA SER A 200 6.59 21.11 15.31
C SER A 200 7.95 21.79 15.44
N LYS A 201 9.02 21.01 15.70
CA LYS A 201 10.40 21.53 15.75
C LYS A 201 10.85 22.12 14.42
N LEU A 202 10.38 21.59 13.30
CA LEU A 202 10.67 22.12 11.97
C LEU A 202 9.79 23.34 11.61
N GLY A 203 8.80 23.68 12.42
CA GLY A 203 7.84 24.76 12.14
C GLY A 203 6.92 24.47 10.96
N PHE A 204 6.61 23.19 10.70
CA PHE A 204 5.81 22.79 9.52
C PHE A 204 4.31 22.80 9.84
N ASN A 205 3.59 23.75 9.26
CA ASN A 205 2.11 23.86 9.30
C ASN A 205 1.45 23.24 8.05
N GLY A 206 2.05 22.21 7.51
CA GLY A 206 1.69 21.53 6.29
C GLY A 206 2.87 21.48 5.34
N PHE A 207 3.06 20.34 4.73
CA PHE A 207 4.24 20.06 3.92
C PHE A 207 3.91 19.09 2.78
N VAL A 208 4.83 19.04 1.83
CA VAL A 208 4.83 18.09 0.73
C VAL A 208 5.90 17.03 0.98
N ILE A 209 5.61 15.78 0.71
CA ILE A 209 6.61 14.72 0.69
C ILE A 209 7.12 14.55 -0.74
N LEU A 210 8.43 14.64 -0.91
CA LEU A 210 9.14 14.35 -2.15
C LEU A 210 9.91 13.04 -1.98
N ASN A 211 9.77 12.08 -2.92
CA ASN A 211 10.39 10.77 -2.80
C ASN A 211 11.24 10.46 -4.06
N PRO A 212 12.53 10.81 -4.06
CA PRO A 212 13.41 10.59 -5.20
C PRO A 212 13.80 9.11 -5.39
N GLY A 213 13.69 8.30 -4.33
CA GLY A 213 14.07 6.90 -4.33
C GLY A 213 13.13 6.02 -5.14
N ALA A 214 13.68 4.95 -5.71
CA ALA A 214 12.92 3.87 -6.33
C ALA A 214 13.72 2.57 -6.32
N GLY A 215 13.02 1.44 -6.25
CA GLY A 215 13.64 0.11 -6.26
C GLY A 215 14.42 -0.24 -7.54
N TRP A 216 14.19 0.49 -8.64
CA TRP A 216 14.91 0.35 -9.91
C TRP A 216 15.41 1.72 -10.36
N GLY A 217 16.62 1.78 -10.92
CA GLY A 217 17.15 3.00 -11.50
C GLY A 217 16.26 3.57 -12.61
N ALA A 218 15.71 2.72 -13.47
CA ALA A 218 14.82 3.12 -14.55
C ALA A 218 13.55 3.87 -14.10
N LYS A 219 13.12 3.75 -12.86
CA LYS A 219 11.99 4.49 -12.26
C LYS A 219 12.41 5.77 -11.55
N ARG A 220 13.69 6.11 -11.55
CA ARG A 220 14.20 7.30 -10.84
C ARG A 220 14.12 8.52 -11.72
N TRP A 221 13.44 9.52 -11.25
CA TRP A 221 13.54 10.88 -11.77
C TRP A 221 14.76 11.55 -11.11
N PRO A 222 15.51 12.41 -11.82
CA PRO A 222 16.73 13.02 -11.27
C PRO A 222 16.50 13.67 -9.90
N ALA A 223 17.37 13.38 -8.94
CA ALA A 223 17.21 13.83 -7.56
C ALA A 223 17.27 15.36 -7.45
N GLU A 224 18.12 16.00 -8.26
CA GLU A 224 18.28 17.45 -8.31
C GLU A 224 16.97 18.16 -8.71
N ARG A 225 16.17 17.52 -9.58
CA ARG A 225 14.86 18.06 -9.98
C ARG A 225 13.86 18.06 -8.84
N TYR A 226 13.92 17.09 -7.92
CA TYR A 226 13.13 17.15 -6.69
C TYR A 226 13.55 18.33 -5.81
N GLY A 227 14.86 18.63 -5.74
CA GLY A 227 15.37 19.82 -5.04
C GLY A 227 14.84 21.12 -5.64
N GLU A 228 14.87 21.24 -6.97
CA GLU A 228 14.30 22.41 -7.67
C GLU A 228 12.79 22.55 -7.40
N VAL A 229 12.04 21.44 -7.44
CA VAL A 229 10.62 21.44 -7.09
C VAL A 229 10.41 21.93 -5.65
N ALA A 230 11.21 21.47 -4.68
CA ALA A 230 11.15 21.92 -3.31
C ALA A 230 11.41 23.43 -3.17
N ARG A 231 12.43 23.94 -3.83
CA ARG A 231 12.76 25.37 -3.82
C ARG A 231 11.61 26.22 -4.36
N ARG A 232 11.07 25.86 -5.52
CA ARG A 232 9.94 26.59 -6.13
C ARG A 232 8.64 26.48 -5.34
N LEU A 233 8.38 25.36 -4.68
CA LEU A 233 7.24 25.25 -3.75
C LEU A 233 7.42 26.14 -2.52
N ALA A 234 8.65 26.29 -2.02
CA ALA A 234 8.95 27.16 -0.89
C ALA A 234 8.68 28.65 -1.19
N GLU A 235 8.87 29.09 -2.44
CA GLU A 235 8.48 30.44 -2.90
C GLU A 235 6.97 30.71 -2.74
N THR A 236 6.14 29.66 -2.72
CA THR A 236 4.70 29.74 -2.46
C THR A 236 4.32 29.50 -1.00
N GLY A 237 5.31 29.43 -0.10
CA GLY A 237 5.12 29.16 1.33
C GLY A 237 4.90 27.70 1.69
N VAL A 238 5.16 26.76 0.76
CA VAL A 238 4.99 25.32 0.99
C VAL A 238 6.33 24.66 1.25
N ARG A 239 6.53 24.08 2.44
CA ARG A 239 7.74 23.36 2.84
C ARG A 239 7.73 21.91 2.33
N SER A 240 8.92 21.34 2.16
CA SER A 240 9.08 19.97 1.64
C SER A 240 9.94 19.10 2.55
N LEU A 241 9.56 17.81 2.67
CA LEU A 241 10.37 16.75 3.23
C LEU A 241 10.83 15.82 2.11
N ILE A 242 12.13 15.56 2.02
CA ILE A 242 12.71 14.54 1.13
C ILE A 242 12.70 13.21 1.89
N ASN A 243 11.80 12.31 1.52
CA ASN A 243 11.77 10.97 2.09
C ASN A 243 12.74 10.05 1.33
N TYR A 244 13.49 9.22 2.06
CA TYR A 244 14.38 8.24 1.48
C TYR A 244 14.45 6.95 2.30
N GLY A 245 14.69 5.84 1.61
CA GLY A 245 14.88 4.52 2.20
C GLY A 245 16.36 4.15 2.38
N PRO A 246 16.64 2.95 2.93
CA PRO A 246 18.00 2.44 3.07
C PRO A 246 18.71 2.35 1.71
N GLY A 247 19.94 2.91 1.65
CA GLY A 247 20.77 2.94 0.44
C GLY A 247 20.39 4.03 -0.57
N GLU A 248 19.54 4.99 -0.17
CA GLU A 248 19.11 6.12 -0.99
C GLU A 248 19.64 7.47 -0.44
N GLU A 249 20.61 7.42 0.47
CA GLU A 249 21.17 8.60 1.16
C GLU A 249 21.75 9.62 0.17
N SER A 250 22.44 9.15 -0.88
CA SER A 250 22.98 10.06 -1.91
C SER A 250 21.88 10.81 -2.64
N LEU A 251 20.80 10.14 -3.05
CA LEU A 251 19.68 10.78 -3.72
C LEU A 251 19.01 11.86 -2.84
N ALA A 252 18.89 11.58 -1.53
CA ALA A 252 18.35 12.56 -0.61
C ALA A 252 19.26 13.77 -0.45
N ASN A 253 20.58 13.55 -0.36
CA ASN A 253 21.57 14.63 -0.26
C ASN A 253 21.59 15.50 -1.52
N ASP A 254 21.55 14.89 -2.70
CA ASP A 254 21.51 15.61 -3.99
C ASP A 254 20.24 16.49 -4.10
N ALA A 255 19.09 15.93 -3.71
CA ALA A 255 17.84 16.68 -3.70
C ALA A 255 17.85 17.83 -2.67
N VAL A 256 18.39 17.60 -1.45
CA VAL A 256 18.53 18.66 -0.43
C VAL A 256 19.46 19.76 -0.90
N ALA A 257 20.62 19.41 -1.47
CA ALA A 257 21.58 20.37 -2.00
C ALA A 257 20.94 21.25 -3.09
N ALA A 258 20.24 20.65 -4.04
CA ALA A 258 19.56 21.37 -5.11
C ALA A 258 18.34 22.19 -4.62
N SER A 259 17.86 21.95 -3.42
CA SER A 259 16.75 22.71 -2.82
C SER A 259 17.16 24.03 -2.19
N GLU A 260 18.48 24.34 -2.10
CA GLU A 260 18.98 25.57 -1.47
C GLU A 260 18.40 25.79 -0.04
N SER A 261 18.36 24.75 0.77
CA SER A 261 17.79 24.73 2.12
C SER A 261 16.24 24.81 2.21
N ALA A 262 15.53 24.72 1.09
CA ALA A 262 14.06 24.72 1.08
C ALA A 262 13.44 23.37 1.52
N ALA A 263 14.24 22.30 1.57
CA ALA A 263 13.79 20.99 1.99
C ALA A 263 14.69 20.37 3.08
N VAL A 264 14.11 19.45 3.85
CA VAL A 264 14.81 18.67 4.88
C VAL A 264 14.68 17.19 4.52
N ALA A 265 15.81 16.45 4.53
CA ALA A 265 15.77 15.01 4.37
C ALA A 265 15.29 14.31 5.64
N THR A 266 14.45 13.31 5.48
CA THR A 266 13.96 12.48 6.57
C THR A 266 14.02 11.00 6.19
N ARG A 267 14.54 10.21 7.11
CA ARG A 267 14.53 8.75 7.04
C ARG A 267 13.81 8.21 8.27
N GLY A 268 12.93 7.27 8.05
CA GLY A 268 12.20 6.63 9.13
C GLY A 268 11.90 5.17 8.85
N SER A 269 11.33 4.49 9.84
CA SER A 269 10.67 3.21 9.67
C SER A 269 9.43 3.35 8.77
N LEU A 270 8.87 2.23 8.38
CA LEU A 270 7.63 2.23 7.60
C LEU A 270 6.45 2.86 8.38
N THR A 271 6.38 2.61 9.68
CA THR A 271 5.38 3.22 10.57
C THR A 271 5.55 4.75 10.64
N GLU A 272 6.79 5.25 10.70
CA GLU A 272 7.08 6.70 10.66
C GLU A 272 6.73 7.32 9.31
N LEU A 273 7.03 6.65 8.20
CA LEU A 273 6.60 7.09 6.86
C LEU A 273 5.07 7.22 6.79
N ILE A 274 4.33 6.24 7.30
CA ILE A 274 2.87 6.27 7.34
C ILE A 274 2.38 7.45 8.20
N ALA A 275 2.97 7.68 9.37
CA ALA A 275 2.61 8.78 10.27
C ALA A 275 2.89 10.16 9.67
N LEU A 276 4.03 10.33 8.96
CA LEU A 276 4.37 11.53 8.20
C LEU A 276 3.37 11.74 7.06
N THR A 277 3.09 10.68 6.29
CA THR A 277 2.22 10.76 5.12
C THR A 277 0.78 11.14 5.50
N ARG A 278 0.25 10.68 6.64
CA ARG A 278 -1.07 11.11 7.15
C ARG A 278 -1.19 12.63 7.33
N ARG A 279 -0.08 13.32 7.54
CA ARG A 279 -0.01 14.77 7.80
C ARG A 279 0.41 15.58 6.59
N ALA A 280 0.84 14.92 5.53
CA ALA A 280 1.26 15.57 4.29
C ALA A 280 0.05 16.13 3.53
N LYS A 281 0.24 17.25 2.86
CA LYS A 281 -0.77 17.85 1.96
C LYS A 281 -0.71 17.32 0.54
N LEU A 282 0.45 16.81 0.14
CA LEU A 282 0.72 16.29 -1.19
C LEU A 282 1.93 15.33 -1.12
N PHE A 283 1.92 14.34 -1.98
CA PHE A 283 3.06 13.47 -2.24
C PHE A 283 3.50 13.63 -3.70
N ILE A 284 4.81 13.72 -3.93
CA ILE A 284 5.41 13.76 -5.27
C ILE A 284 6.47 12.68 -5.36
N GLY A 285 6.35 11.78 -6.31
CA GLY A 285 7.33 10.70 -6.50
C GLY A 285 6.97 9.72 -7.60
N GLY A 286 7.88 8.78 -7.85
CA GLY A 286 7.68 7.72 -8.84
C GLY A 286 6.77 6.59 -8.35
N ASP A 287 6.54 5.60 -9.22
CA ASP A 287 5.81 4.35 -8.91
C ASP A 287 6.58 3.50 -7.88
N THR A 288 6.34 3.79 -6.61
CA THR A 288 7.02 3.19 -5.46
C THR A 288 6.07 2.95 -4.29
N GLY A 289 6.50 2.14 -3.32
CA GLY A 289 5.71 1.87 -2.12
C GLY A 289 5.22 3.12 -1.39
N PRO A 290 6.06 4.14 -1.14
CA PRO A 290 5.64 5.40 -0.52
C PRO A 290 4.51 6.13 -1.27
N MET A 291 4.52 6.14 -2.60
CA MET A 291 3.43 6.71 -3.40
C MET A 291 2.10 5.99 -3.14
N HIS A 292 2.14 4.66 -3.05
CA HIS A 292 0.93 3.87 -2.78
C HIS A 292 0.43 4.04 -1.35
N VAL A 293 1.32 4.28 -0.36
CA VAL A 293 0.92 4.70 1.00
C VAL A 293 0.15 6.01 0.95
N ALA A 294 0.68 7.00 0.21
CA ALA A 294 0.02 8.30 0.08
C ALA A 294 -1.37 8.16 -0.56
N ALA A 295 -1.48 7.43 -1.66
CA ALA A 295 -2.75 7.18 -2.33
C ALA A 295 -3.76 6.48 -1.41
N ALA A 296 -3.35 5.41 -0.72
CA ALA A 296 -4.21 4.64 0.19
C ALA A 296 -4.67 5.46 1.42
N LEU A 297 -3.89 6.46 1.85
CA LEU A 297 -4.26 7.41 2.90
C LEU A 297 -5.15 8.57 2.37
N GLY A 298 -5.42 8.63 1.07
CA GLY A 298 -6.18 9.70 0.45
C GLY A 298 -5.40 11.02 0.29
N VAL A 299 -4.09 11.00 0.46
CA VAL A 299 -3.22 12.15 0.21
C VAL A 299 -3.11 12.36 -1.30
N PRO A 300 -3.29 13.58 -1.82
CA PRO A 300 -3.12 13.86 -3.23
C PRO A 300 -1.72 13.49 -3.74
N VAL A 301 -1.60 13.05 -4.99
CA VAL A 301 -0.34 12.54 -5.55
C VAL A 301 -0.03 13.18 -6.89
N VAL A 302 1.19 13.70 -7.05
CA VAL A 302 1.82 13.86 -8.37
C VAL A 302 2.71 12.65 -8.61
N GLY A 303 2.26 11.76 -9.49
CA GLY A 303 2.97 10.52 -9.84
C GLY A 303 3.84 10.71 -11.07
N ILE A 304 5.12 10.41 -10.98
CA ILE A 304 6.09 10.50 -12.07
C ILE A 304 6.36 9.08 -12.57
N PHE A 305 5.94 8.78 -13.81
CA PHE A 305 5.98 7.45 -14.38
C PHE A 305 6.89 7.38 -15.61
N GLY A 306 7.67 6.32 -15.70
CA GLY A 306 8.48 5.95 -16.85
C GLY A 306 8.08 4.56 -17.34
N PRO A 307 8.90 3.51 -17.02
CA PRO A 307 8.74 2.18 -17.61
C PRO A 307 7.56 1.37 -17.04
N THR A 308 6.76 1.91 -16.13
CA THR A 308 5.57 1.24 -15.59
C THR A 308 4.29 1.86 -16.12
N ASP A 309 3.25 1.03 -16.26
CA ASP A 309 1.94 1.46 -16.74
C ASP A 309 1.11 2.05 -15.59
N PRO A 310 0.79 3.37 -15.64
CA PRO A 310 -0.02 4.00 -14.60
C PRO A 310 -1.48 3.54 -14.60
N ALA A 311 -2.01 3.02 -15.72
CA ALA A 311 -3.35 2.44 -15.75
C ALA A 311 -3.43 1.19 -14.85
N ARG A 312 -2.33 0.43 -14.75
CA ARG A 312 -2.23 -0.76 -13.93
C ARG A 312 -1.82 -0.47 -12.48
N ASN A 313 -0.88 0.45 -12.27
CA ASN A 313 -0.22 0.65 -10.97
C ASN A 313 -0.27 2.11 -10.48
N GLY A 314 -1.10 2.96 -11.07
CA GLY A 314 -1.19 4.37 -10.70
C GLY A 314 -1.74 4.60 -9.29
N PRO A 315 -1.76 5.86 -8.82
CA PRO A 315 -2.43 6.23 -7.58
C PRO A 315 -3.92 5.88 -7.66
N TYR A 316 -4.43 5.14 -6.67
CA TYR A 316 -5.82 4.68 -6.66
C TYR A 316 -6.59 5.29 -5.49
N GLY A 317 -7.83 5.74 -5.73
CA GLY A 317 -8.72 6.22 -4.69
C GLY A 317 -8.36 7.61 -4.12
N THR A 318 -7.45 8.34 -4.76
CA THR A 318 -7.08 9.71 -4.37
C THR A 318 -7.03 10.64 -5.59
N ARG A 319 -7.07 11.94 -5.34
CA ARG A 319 -6.81 12.93 -6.40
C ARG A 319 -5.36 12.82 -6.84
N SER A 320 -5.13 12.70 -8.13
CA SER A 320 -3.78 12.55 -8.64
C SER A 320 -3.59 13.18 -10.00
N ILE A 321 -2.36 13.60 -10.25
CA ILE A 321 -1.86 13.98 -11.57
C ILE A 321 -0.71 13.04 -11.89
N VAL A 322 -0.86 12.29 -12.98
CA VAL A 322 0.16 11.35 -13.44
C VAL A 322 0.89 11.95 -14.64
N LEU A 323 2.19 12.09 -14.49
CA LEU A 323 3.09 12.58 -15.53
C LEU A 323 3.87 11.39 -16.11
N ARG A 324 3.72 11.16 -17.40
CA ARG A 324 4.44 10.13 -18.15
C ARG A 324 4.72 10.63 -19.55
N SER A 325 5.97 10.52 -20.00
CA SER A 325 6.27 10.83 -21.39
C SER A 325 5.66 9.82 -22.35
N PRO A 326 5.16 10.24 -23.52
CA PRO A 326 4.75 9.34 -24.58
C PRO A 326 5.87 8.42 -25.10
N SER A 327 7.13 8.83 -24.95
CA SER A 327 8.31 8.03 -25.32
C SER A 327 8.58 6.86 -24.38
N SER A 328 8.01 6.88 -23.16
CA SER A 328 8.21 5.80 -22.17
C SER A 328 7.55 4.50 -22.62
N ALA A 329 8.34 3.47 -22.86
CA ALA A 329 7.86 2.13 -23.14
C ALA A 329 7.60 1.35 -21.84
N THR A 330 6.44 0.68 -21.74
CA THR A 330 6.16 -0.18 -20.60
C THR A 330 7.07 -1.41 -20.63
N THR A 331 7.90 -1.57 -19.60
CA THR A 331 8.85 -2.69 -19.49
C THR A 331 9.09 -3.08 -18.05
N HIS A 332 9.42 -4.36 -17.84
CA HIS A 332 9.85 -4.87 -16.53
C HIS A 332 11.37 -4.98 -16.40
N SER A 333 12.12 -4.39 -17.33
CA SER A 333 13.59 -4.37 -17.29
C SER A 333 14.09 -3.49 -16.16
N ARG A 334 14.81 -4.10 -15.21
CA ARG A 334 15.38 -3.42 -14.04
C ARG A 334 16.73 -2.81 -14.33
N ARG A 335 16.78 -1.82 -15.23
CA ARG A 335 18.01 -1.10 -15.56
C ARG A 335 18.41 -0.18 -14.41
N PRO A 336 19.74 0.02 -14.18
CA PRO A 336 20.24 0.95 -13.16
C PRO A 336 20.08 2.42 -13.57
N GLN A 337 20.08 2.74 -14.88
CA GLN A 337 19.93 4.11 -15.40
C GLN A 337 18.45 4.50 -15.48
N PRO A 338 18.12 5.79 -15.31
CA PRO A 338 16.78 6.32 -15.54
C PRO A 338 16.27 5.98 -16.95
N ASP A 339 14.95 5.78 -17.07
CA ASP A 339 14.28 5.69 -18.37
C ASP A 339 14.34 7.04 -19.08
N GLU A 340 14.53 7.04 -20.39
CA GLU A 340 14.64 8.29 -21.18
C GLU A 340 13.38 9.14 -21.02
N GLY A 341 12.21 8.54 -21.03
CA GLY A 341 10.97 9.26 -20.81
C GLY A 341 10.85 9.88 -19.42
N MET A 342 11.52 9.31 -18.38
CA MET A 342 11.62 9.98 -17.07
C MET A 342 12.42 11.29 -17.18
N LEU A 343 13.44 11.33 -18.02
CA LEU A 343 14.28 12.52 -18.20
C LEU A 343 13.57 13.64 -18.97
N GLU A 344 12.59 13.30 -19.81
CA GLU A 344 11.77 14.27 -20.55
C GLU A 344 10.74 15.01 -19.67
N ILE A 345 10.40 14.44 -18.49
CA ILE A 345 9.46 15.11 -17.57
C ILE A 345 10.17 16.28 -16.90
N GLY A 346 9.80 17.50 -17.28
CA GLY A 346 10.36 18.74 -16.72
C GLY A 346 9.81 19.08 -15.35
N THR A 347 10.57 19.86 -14.58
CA THR A 347 10.17 20.37 -13.24
C THR A 347 8.93 21.26 -13.31
N ASP A 348 8.75 22.06 -14.39
CA ASP A 348 7.57 22.90 -14.59
C ASP A 348 6.25 22.11 -14.57
N ALA A 349 6.21 20.95 -15.24
CA ALA A 349 5.03 20.10 -15.26
C ALA A 349 4.70 19.54 -13.87
N VAL A 350 5.73 19.14 -13.12
CA VAL A 350 5.58 18.63 -11.75
C VAL A 350 5.06 19.72 -10.81
N ILE A 351 5.61 20.94 -10.93
CA ILE A 351 5.21 22.10 -10.11
C ILE A 351 3.78 22.53 -10.45
N ALA A 352 3.43 22.62 -11.74
CA ALA A 352 2.07 22.94 -12.15
C ALA A 352 1.05 21.95 -11.56
N GLY A 353 1.33 20.64 -11.66
CA GLY A 353 0.50 19.61 -11.06
C GLY A 353 0.43 19.69 -9.53
N ALA A 354 1.54 20.00 -8.86
CA ALA A 354 1.57 20.17 -7.43
C ALA A 354 0.71 21.36 -6.96
N LEU A 355 0.84 22.51 -7.61
CA LEU A 355 0.08 23.71 -7.29
C LEU A 355 -1.42 23.53 -7.56
N ASP A 356 -1.80 22.83 -8.62
CA ASP A 356 -3.19 22.49 -8.91
C ASP A 356 -3.81 21.68 -7.77
N LEU A 357 -3.18 20.57 -7.39
CA LEU A 357 -3.65 19.71 -6.31
C LEU A 357 -3.70 20.42 -4.94
N LEU A 358 -2.76 21.34 -4.67
CA LEU A 358 -2.72 22.12 -3.43
C LEU A 358 -3.79 23.21 -3.37
N ARG A 359 -4.16 23.84 -4.51
CA ARG A 359 -5.20 24.87 -4.59
C ARG A 359 -6.58 24.31 -4.31
N VAL A 360 -6.95 23.21 -4.93
CA VAL A 360 -8.26 22.56 -4.74
C VAL A 360 -8.49 22.13 -3.28
N GLY A 361 -7.44 21.83 -2.53
CA GLY A 361 -7.54 21.53 -1.10
C GLY A 361 -7.90 22.72 -0.20
N ARG A 362 -7.78 23.95 -0.71
CA ARG A 362 -8.13 25.20 0.03
C ARG A 362 -9.60 25.62 -0.14
N THR A 363 -10.32 25.08 -1.13
CA THR A 363 -11.67 25.51 -1.51
C THR A 363 -12.80 24.66 -0.94
N LEU A 364 -12.51 23.57 -0.22
CA LEU A 364 -13.53 22.81 0.49
C LEU A 364 -13.65 23.34 1.93
N PRO A 365 -14.79 23.94 2.33
CA PRO A 365 -15.03 24.28 3.73
C PRO A 365 -15.07 22.97 4.54
N SER A 366 -14.43 22.99 5.71
CA SER A 366 -14.61 21.95 6.72
C SER A 366 -16.12 21.77 6.93
N ALA A 367 -16.64 20.54 6.77
CA ALA A 367 -18.01 20.23 7.14
C ALA A 367 -18.16 20.49 8.65
N SER A 368 -18.70 21.65 9.00
CA SER A 368 -19.13 21.95 10.35
C SER A 368 -20.32 21.06 10.68
N SER A 369 -20.18 20.32 11.74
CA SER A 369 -21.20 19.57 12.47
C SER A 369 -22.56 20.25 12.52
N GLY A 370 -23.58 19.45 12.24
CA GLY A 370 -24.98 19.73 12.18
C GLY A 370 -25.60 20.70 13.17
N GLN A 371 -26.53 21.47 12.63
CA GLN A 371 -27.71 21.86 13.37
C GLN A 371 -28.94 21.36 12.61
N ALA A 372 -29.61 20.41 13.23
CA ALA A 372 -30.94 19.97 12.84
C ALA A 372 -31.92 21.13 13.14
N LEU A 373 -32.48 21.76 12.10
CA LEU A 373 -33.65 22.61 12.21
C LEU A 373 -34.88 21.70 12.14
N SER A 374 -35.52 21.53 13.28
CA SER A 374 -36.87 20.99 13.40
C SER A 374 -37.85 21.98 12.79
N ALA A 375 -38.45 21.65 11.67
CA ALA A 375 -39.62 22.34 11.16
C ALA A 375 -40.87 21.61 11.65
N ASN A 376 -41.61 22.29 12.55
CA ASN A 376 -42.94 21.95 13.00
C ASN A 376 -43.96 22.44 11.96
N PRO A 377 -44.88 21.63 11.43
CA PRO A 377 -45.98 22.14 10.63
C PRO A 377 -47.16 22.48 11.54
N GLY A 378 -47.31 23.74 11.80
CA GLY A 378 -48.52 24.28 12.44
C GLY A 378 -49.71 24.21 11.51
N ASN A 379 -50.74 23.64 12.08
CA ASN A 379 -52.15 23.63 11.78
C ASN A 379 -52.72 24.99 11.36
N THR A 380 -53.43 25.09 10.22
CA THR A 380 -54.59 26.00 10.09
C THR A 380 -55.66 25.40 9.19
N SER A 381 -56.82 25.19 9.80
CA SER A 381 -58.16 25.01 9.27
C SER A 381 -58.59 26.13 8.31
N ARG A 382 -59.13 25.79 7.16
CA ARG A 382 -60.49 26.07 6.65
C ARG A 382 -60.65 25.41 5.29
#